data_bc6def7ee6eed0a2ce8557ea179bb26a
#
_entry.id   bc6def7ee6eed0a2ce8557ea179bb26a
#
_cell.length_a   1.000
_cell.length_b   1.000
_cell.length_c   1.000
_cell.angle_alpha   90.00
_cell.angle_beta   90.00
_cell.angle_gamma   90.00
#
_symmetry.space_group_name_H-M   'P 1'
#
loop_
_entity.id
_entity.type
_entity.pdbx_description
1 polymer ?
#
loop_
_entity_poly.entity_id
_entity_poly.type
_entity_poly.pdbx_seq_one_letter_code
_entity_poly.pdbx_strand_id
1 'polypeptide(L)'
;DGDQILNTGGGILNMISSSFENDNIIFNPDTVWDERYVDEILKMQDTYFSKNLNNILLLAKKDLSFDKSLIGDFSLKNDLIKKENKDFIFIGCQILNKSLFKNFIVQNFSVAEIWNELLKNDKLNGFESFNKFYHLTDLKIFKKLQDL
;
A
#
# COMPACT_ATOMS: atom_id res chain seq x y z
N ASP A 1 15.50 -10.12 -6.02
CA ASP A 1 16.04 -8.96 -6.77
C ASP A 1 17.33 -9.31 -7.54
N GLY A 2 17.89 -10.52 -7.36
CA GLY A 2 19.17 -10.89 -7.97
C GLY A 2 20.34 -10.04 -7.44
N ASP A 3 21.26 -9.65 -8.34
CA ASP A 3 22.46 -8.89 -7.99
C ASP A 3 22.22 -7.38 -7.81
N GLN A 4 21.01 -6.90 -8.09
CA GLN A 4 20.64 -5.48 -8.00
C GLN A 4 19.42 -5.28 -7.11
N ILE A 5 19.50 -4.32 -6.19
CA ILE A 5 18.36 -3.89 -5.38
C ILE A 5 17.40 -3.10 -6.27
N LEU A 6 16.17 -3.61 -6.45
CA LEU A 6 15.16 -3.02 -7.31
C LEU A 6 14.29 -1.97 -6.62
N ASN A 7 14.33 -1.89 -5.26
CA ASN A 7 13.40 -1.11 -4.47
C ASN A 7 11.93 -1.56 -4.70
N THR A 8 10.96 -0.91 -4.05
CA THR A 8 9.56 -1.34 -4.05
C THR A 8 8.93 -1.34 -5.44
N GLY A 9 9.10 -0.28 -6.23
CA GLY A 9 8.51 -0.16 -7.57
C GLY A 9 9.13 -1.13 -8.57
N GLY A 10 10.46 -1.21 -8.60
CA GLY A 10 11.17 -2.13 -9.49
C GLY A 10 10.92 -3.59 -9.14
N GLY A 11 10.84 -3.93 -7.84
CA GLY A 11 10.51 -5.28 -7.38
C GLY A 11 9.10 -5.69 -7.78
N ILE A 12 8.10 -4.80 -7.62
CA ILE A 12 6.72 -5.03 -8.07
C ILE A 12 6.70 -5.24 -9.59
N LEU A 13 7.34 -4.35 -10.37
CA LEU A 13 7.38 -4.47 -11.82
C LEU A 13 8.01 -5.79 -12.27
N ASN A 14 9.10 -6.21 -11.64
CA ASN A 14 9.75 -7.48 -11.95
C ASN A 14 8.81 -8.68 -11.70
N MET A 15 8.08 -8.66 -10.58
CA MET A 15 7.11 -9.70 -10.23
C MET A 15 5.94 -9.74 -11.23
N ILE A 16 5.29 -8.59 -11.50
CA ILE A 16 4.11 -8.54 -12.38
C ILE A 16 4.45 -8.77 -13.84
N SER A 17 5.71 -8.55 -14.26
CA SER A 17 6.17 -8.85 -15.61
C SER A 17 6.09 -10.34 -15.94
N SER A 18 6.20 -11.19 -14.93
CA SER A 18 6.06 -12.65 -15.03
C SER A 18 4.62 -13.14 -14.78
N SER A 19 3.70 -12.25 -14.39
CA SER A 19 2.29 -12.58 -14.17
C SER A 19 1.50 -12.49 -15.47
N PHE A 20 0.54 -13.41 -15.65
CA PHE A 20 -0.47 -13.33 -16.72
C PHE A 20 -1.62 -12.38 -16.37
N GLU A 21 -1.78 -12.07 -15.07
CA GLU A 21 -2.85 -11.21 -14.57
C GLU A 21 -2.53 -9.73 -14.77
N ASN A 22 -3.57 -8.95 -15.05
CA ASN A 22 -3.45 -7.50 -15.16
C ASN A 22 -3.50 -6.80 -13.80
N ASP A 23 -4.27 -7.35 -12.86
CA ASP A 23 -4.50 -6.78 -11.55
C ASP A 23 -3.80 -7.62 -10.48
N ASN A 24 -2.98 -6.98 -9.67
CA ASN A 24 -2.15 -7.67 -8.70
C ASN A 24 -2.34 -7.06 -7.32
N ILE A 25 -2.64 -7.91 -6.34
CA ILE A 25 -2.62 -7.53 -4.93
C ILE A 25 -1.21 -7.71 -4.38
N ILE A 26 -0.72 -6.69 -3.69
CA ILE A 26 0.65 -6.63 -3.17
C ILE A 26 0.59 -6.40 -1.67
N PHE A 27 1.34 -7.20 -0.92
CA PHE A 27 1.49 -7.07 0.52
C PHE A 27 2.94 -6.74 0.88
N ASN A 28 3.11 -5.76 1.77
CA ASN A 28 4.40 -5.53 2.39
C ASN A 28 4.63 -6.57 3.50
N PRO A 29 5.85 -7.12 3.63
CA PRO A 29 6.16 -8.15 4.61
C PRO A 29 6.38 -7.61 6.04
N ASP A 30 6.49 -6.30 6.20
CA ASP A 30 6.76 -5.60 7.46
C ASP A 30 5.49 -5.17 8.22
N THR A 31 4.32 -5.50 7.70
CA THR A 31 3.03 -5.37 8.41
C THR A 31 2.61 -6.74 8.94
N VAL A 32 2.13 -6.79 10.19
CA VAL A 32 1.58 -8.01 10.78
C VAL A 32 0.15 -8.19 10.30
N TRP A 33 -0.03 -9.11 9.38
CA TRP A 33 -1.33 -9.47 8.82
C TRP A 33 -1.98 -10.58 9.64
N ASP A 34 -3.27 -10.45 9.93
CA ASP A 34 -4.07 -11.46 10.62
C ASP A 34 -5.49 -11.57 10.02
N GLU A 35 -6.30 -12.48 10.56
CA GLU A 35 -7.64 -12.76 10.06
C GLU A 35 -8.60 -11.57 10.02
N ARG A 36 -8.37 -10.53 10.85
CA ARG A 36 -9.19 -9.32 10.89
C ARG A 36 -9.16 -8.53 9.59
N TYR A 37 -8.09 -8.70 8.80
CA TYR A 37 -7.94 -8.01 7.53
C TYR A 37 -8.63 -8.70 6.36
N VAL A 38 -9.03 -9.98 6.49
CA VAL A 38 -9.61 -10.76 5.38
C VAL A 38 -10.83 -10.06 4.81
N ASP A 39 -11.79 -9.72 5.66
CA ASP A 39 -13.04 -9.07 5.21
C ASP A 39 -12.79 -7.67 4.64
N GLU A 40 -11.85 -6.91 5.20
CA GLU A 40 -11.51 -5.57 4.69
C GLU A 40 -10.85 -5.63 3.31
N ILE A 41 -9.94 -6.58 3.12
CA ILE A 41 -9.24 -6.80 1.84
C ILE A 41 -10.23 -7.27 0.77
N LEU A 42 -11.17 -8.15 1.10
CA LEU A 42 -12.22 -8.57 0.18
C LEU A 42 -13.13 -7.39 -0.22
N LYS A 43 -13.53 -6.54 0.73
CA LYS A 43 -14.31 -5.32 0.44
C LYS A 43 -13.53 -4.31 -0.39
N MET A 44 -12.24 -4.16 -0.13
CA MET A 44 -11.34 -3.32 -0.94
C MET A 44 -11.26 -3.85 -2.37
N GLN A 45 -11.14 -5.17 -2.55
CA GLN A 45 -11.15 -5.83 -3.86
C GLN A 45 -12.48 -5.63 -4.58
N ASP A 46 -13.62 -5.81 -3.91
CA ASP A 46 -14.94 -5.55 -4.47
C ASP A 46 -15.08 -4.09 -4.92
N THR A 47 -14.59 -3.15 -4.11
CA THR A 47 -14.55 -1.72 -4.45
C THR A 47 -13.72 -1.46 -5.69
N TYR A 48 -12.53 -2.08 -5.77
CA TYR A 48 -11.61 -1.96 -6.89
C TYR A 48 -12.28 -2.37 -8.21
N PHE A 49 -12.89 -3.54 -8.26
CA PHE A 49 -13.52 -4.05 -9.46
C PHE A 49 -14.84 -3.36 -9.79
N SER A 50 -15.72 -3.13 -8.80
CA SER A 50 -17.01 -2.49 -9.03
C SER A 50 -16.90 -1.05 -9.55
N LYS A 51 -15.87 -0.32 -9.11
CA LYS A 51 -15.59 1.04 -9.58
C LYS A 51 -14.66 1.11 -10.79
N ASN A 52 -14.23 -0.05 -11.31
CA ASN A 52 -13.31 -0.17 -12.43
C ASN A 52 -12.01 0.66 -12.21
N LEU A 53 -11.42 0.54 -11.02
CA LEU A 53 -10.21 1.24 -10.65
C LEU A 53 -8.98 0.56 -11.27
N ASN A 54 -7.87 1.28 -11.34
CA ASN A 54 -6.56 0.72 -11.69
C ASN A 54 -5.55 0.74 -10.54
N ASN A 55 -5.94 1.32 -9.41
CA ASN A 55 -5.15 1.35 -8.18
C ASN A 55 -6.07 1.52 -6.97
N ILE A 56 -5.69 0.96 -5.84
CA ILE A 56 -6.29 1.25 -4.52
C ILE A 56 -5.30 0.85 -3.43
N LEU A 57 -5.13 1.71 -2.43
CA LEU A 57 -4.25 1.50 -1.28
C LEU A 57 -5.08 1.30 -0.02
N LEU A 58 -4.71 0.34 0.81
CA LEU A 58 -5.31 0.14 2.14
C LEU A 58 -4.66 1.12 3.12
N LEU A 59 -5.47 1.96 3.73
CA LEU A 59 -5.04 3.02 4.63
C LEU A 59 -5.69 2.85 6.00
N ALA A 60 -4.95 3.11 7.08
CA ALA A 60 -5.53 3.22 8.41
C ALA A 60 -5.26 4.61 9.00
N LYS A 61 -6.15 5.09 9.88
CA LYS A 61 -5.88 6.30 10.65
C LYS A 61 -4.65 6.10 11.52
N LYS A 62 -3.79 7.12 11.62
CA LYS A 62 -2.57 7.08 12.42
C LYS A 62 -2.82 6.69 13.88
N ASP A 63 -4.00 7.01 14.43
CA ASP A 63 -4.38 6.67 15.80
C ASP A 63 -4.55 5.17 16.03
N LEU A 64 -4.77 4.40 14.95
CA LEU A 64 -4.87 2.94 14.98
C LEU A 64 -3.49 2.26 14.96
N SER A 65 -2.41 3.02 14.69
CA SER A 65 -1.06 2.48 14.72
C SER A 65 -0.63 2.07 16.13
N PHE A 66 0.00 0.90 16.23
CA PHE A 66 0.72 0.49 17.44
C PHE A 66 1.94 1.39 17.68
N ASP A 67 2.69 1.69 16.63
CA ASP A 67 3.79 2.64 16.68
C ASP A 67 3.25 4.08 16.65
N LYS A 68 3.23 4.73 17.81
CA LYS A 68 2.73 6.10 17.97
C LYS A 68 3.68 7.18 17.44
N SER A 69 4.87 6.81 16.97
CA SER A 69 5.82 7.73 16.33
C SER A 69 5.50 8.03 14.86
N LEU A 70 4.63 7.24 14.23
CA LEU A 70 4.23 7.44 12.83
C LEU A 70 3.38 8.71 12.67
N ILE A 71 3.80 9.57 11.75
CA ILE A 71 3.20 10.90 11.54
C ILE A 71 2.09 10.94 10.47
N GLY A 72 1.85 9.81 9.80
CA GLY A 72 0.94 9.71 8.66
C GLY A 72 1.58 10.08 7.32
N ASP A 73 0.97 9.59 6.26
CA ASP A 73 1.43 9.74 4.87
C ASP A 73 0.47 10.62 4.07
N PHE A 74 -0.83 10.44 4.28
CA PHE A 74 -1.89 10.92 3.42
C PHE A 74 -3.10 11.44 4.20
N SER A 75 -4.02 12.10 3.49
CA SER A 75 -5.42 12.24 3.87
C SER A 75 -6.30 11.46 2.89
N LEU A 76 -7.51 11.10 3.31
CA LEU A 76 -8.49 10.39 2.52
C LEU A 76 -9.80 11.19 2.47
N LYS A 77 -10.31 11.48 1.25
CA LYS A 77 -11.56 12.19 1.04
C LYS A 77 -12.31 11.57 -0.14
N ASN A 78 -13.49 11.02 0.12
CA ASN A 78 -14.32 10.37 -0.90
C ASN A 78 -13.54 9.29 -1.68
N ASP A 79 -12.83 8.42 -0.97
CA ASP A 79 -11.98 7.36 -1.51
C ASP A 79 -10.77 7.85 -2.35
N LEU A 80 -10.54 9.16 -2.42
CA LEU A 80 -9.36 9.74 -3.06
C LEU A 80 -8.30 10.13 -2.03
N ILE A 81 -7.09 9.70 -2.27
CA ILE A 81 -5.92 10.01 -1.46
C ILE A 81 -5.40 11.41 -1.82
N LYS A 82 -5.05 12.19 -0.80
CA LYS A 82 -4.48 13.54 -0.91
C LYS A 82 -3.25 13.66 0.00
N LYS A 83 -2.39 14.65 -0.28
CA LYS A 83 -1.20 14.94 0.55
C LYS A 83 -1.45 15.94 1.70
N GLU A 84 -2.62 16.53 1.74
CA GLU A 84 -3.02 17.43 2.82
C GLU A 84 -3.27 16.62 4.11
N ASN A 85 -3.18 17.26 5.28
CA ASN A 85 -3.55 16.68 6.57
C ASN A 85 -3.21 15.17 6.68
N LYS A 86 -2.01 14.85 7.04
CA LYS A 86 -1.48 13.48 7.11
C LYS A 86 -2.09 12.66 8.26
N ASP A 87 -3.36 12.29 8.13
CA ASP A 87 -4.12 11.56 9.16
C ASP A 87 -4.16 10.05 8.93
N PHE A 88 -3.79 9.62 7.73
CA PHE A 88 -3.78 8.21 7.33
C PHE A 88 -2.37 7.73 7.02
N ILE A 89 -2.15 6.44 7.26
CA ILE A 89 -0.92 5.70 6.97
C ILE A 89 -1.24 4.61 5.94
N PHE A 90 -0.38 4.45 4.94
CA PHE A 90 -0.41 3.27 4.08
C PHE A 90 0.08 2.07 4.87
N ILE A 91 -0.78 1.07 5.03
CA ILE A 91 -0.50 -0.08 5.90
C ILE A 91 0.05 -1.31 5.16
N GLY A 92 0.54 -1.13 3.93
CA GLY A 92 1.29 -2.17 3.24
C GLY A 92 0.47 -3.10 2.35
N CYS A 93 -0.83 -2.85 2.10
CA CYS A 93 -1.62 -3.59 1.12
C CYS A 93 -2.14 -2.68 0.02
N GLN A 94 -1.98 -3.08 -1.24
CA GLN A 94 -2.46 -2.33 -2.39
C GLN A 94 -2.85 -3.25 -3.54
N ILE A 95 -3.79 -2.81 -4.39
CA ILE A 95 -4.09 -3.46 -5.67
C ILE A 95 -3.65 -2.50 -6.77
N LEU A 96 -2.82 -2.99 -7.68
CA LEU A 96 -2.29 -2.21 -8.81
C LEU A 96 -2.51 -2.96 -10.12
N ASN A 97 -3.01 -2.22 -11.12
CA ASN A 97 -3.11 -2.72 -12.48
C ASN A 97 -1.75 -2.58 -13.19
N LYS A 98 -1.38 -3.59 -13.95
CA LYS A 98 -0.13 -3.65 -14.74
C LYS A 98 0.05 -2.45 -15.67
N SER A 99 -1.04 -1.84 -16.14
CA SER A 99 -1.00 -0.68 -17.02
C SER A 99 -0.32 0.55 -16.39
N LEU A 100 -0.26 0.65 -15.07
CA LEU A 100 0.43 1.75 -14.37
C LEU A 100 1.95 1.74 -14.59
N PHE A 101 2.49 0.60 -14.96
CA PHE A 101 3.93 0.38 -15.12
C PHE A 101 4.40 0.49 -16.59
N LYS A 102 3.52 0.86 -17.54
CA LYS A 102 3.84 0.87 -18.98
C LYS A 102 5.07 1.70 -19.36
N ASN A 103 5.32 2.76 -18.61
CA ASN A 103 6.43 3.69 -18.88
C ASN A 103 7.66 3.41 -18.00
N PHE A 104 7.65 2.31 -17.24
CA PHE A 104 8.75 1.92 -16.37
C PHE A 104 9.46 0.69 -16.91
N ILE A 105 10.75 0.61 -16.64
CA ILE A 105 11.58 -0.58 -16.89
C ILE A 105 11.99 -1.18 -15.55
N VAL A 106 12.33 -2.47 -15.53
CA VAL A 106 12.83 -3.14 -14.32
C VAL A 106 14.19 -2.55 -13.94
N GLN A 107 14.18 -1.68 -12.96
CA GLN A 107 15.35 -1.01 -12.38
C GLN A 107 15.04 -0.56 -10.95
N ASN A 108 15.99 0.04 -10.28
CA ASN A 108 15.77 0.59 -8.93
C ASN A 108 14.87 1.83 -9.00
N PHE A 109 13.62 1.71 -8.55
CA PHE A 109 12.73 2.85 -8.32
C PHE A 109 11.69 2.53 -7.23
N SER A 110 11.17 3.57 -6.58
CA SER A 110 10.14 3.44 -5.56
C SER A 110 8.74 3.44 -6.18
N VAL A 111 7.84 2.59 -5.69
CA VAL A 111 6.41 2.63 -6.07
C VAL A 111 5.77 3.99 -5.80
N ALA A 112 6.32 4.78 -4.89
CA ALA A 112 5.89 6.14 -4.61
C ALA A 112 5.99 7.08 -5.83
N GLU A 113 6.81 6.75 -6.83
CA GLU A 113 6.86 7.51 -8.09
C GLU A 113 5.53 7.38 -8.85
N ILE A 114 4.98 6.17 -8.93
CA ILE A 114 3.65 5.91 -9.51
C ILE A 114 2.56 6.60 -8.69
N TRP A 115 2.60 6.47 -7.35
CA TRP A 115 1.62 7.14 -6.50
C TRP A 115 1.66 8.67 -6.66
N ASN A 116 2.86 9.27 -6.77
CA ASN A 116 3.01 10.71 -6.96
C ASN A 116 2.41 11.17 -8.29
N GLU A 117 2.54 10.38 -9.35
CA GLU A 117 1.91 10.68 -10.64
C GLU A 117 0.38 10.61 -10.56
N LEU A 118 -0.14 9.58 -9.90
CA LEU A 118 -1.58 9.44 -9.65
C LEU A 118 -2.14 10.56 -8.76
N LEU A 119 -1.40 10.95 -7.71
CA LEU A 119 -1.77 12.06 -6.83
C LEU A 119 -1.87 13.40 -7.55
N LYS A 120 -0.93 13.70 -8.46
CA LYS A 120 -0.97 14.93 -9.28
C LYS A 120 -2.22 15.03 -10.14
N ASN A 121 -2.82 13.91 -10.49
CA ASN A 121 -3.98 13.82 -11.35
C ASN A 121 -5.28 13.50 -10.59
N ASP A 122 -5.25 13.52 -9.25
CA ASP A 122 -6.39 13.14 -8.39
C ASP A 122 -6.96 11.74 -8.69
N LYS A 123 -6.06 10.78 -8.94
CA LYS A 123 -6.39 9.40 -9.36
C LYS A 123 -5.86 8.32 -8.40
N LEU A 124 -5.24 8.69 -7.29
CA LEU A 124 -4.80 7.71 -6.29
C LEU A 124 -5.97 7.41 -5.37
N ASN A 125 -6.42 6.15 -5.38
CA ASN A 125 -7.57 5.69 -4.60
C ASN A 125 -7.13 5.06 -3.28
N GLY A 126 -7.95 5.19 -2.25
CA GLY A 126 -7.73 4.62 -0.95
C GLY A 126 -8.96 3.92 -0.40
N PHE A 127 -8.72 2.93 0.43
CA PHE A 127 -9.73 2.22 1.20
C PHE A 127 -9.37 2.32 2.69
N GLU A 128 -10.31 2.76 3.52
CA GLU A 128 -10.07 2.92 4.97
C GLU A 128 -10.19 1.58 5.69
N SER A 129 -9.12 1.19 6.38
CA SER A 129 -9.13 0.12 7.38
C SER A 129 -9.48 0.69 8.74
N PHE A 130 -10.29 -0.05 9.50
CA PHE A 130 -10.66 0.27 10.88
C PHE A 130 -9.95 -0.60 11.91
N ASN A 131 -9.07 -1.50 11.46
CA ASN A 131 -8.28 -2.36 12.33
C ASN A 131 -7.07 -1.63 12.91
N LYS A 132 -6.72 -1.96 14.15
CA LYS A 132 -5.39 -1.62 14.68
C LYS A 132 -4.34 -2.29 13.82
N PHE A 133 -3.30 -1.56 13.43
CA PHE A 133 -2.24 -2.14 12.64
C PHE A 133 -0.89 -2.10 13.36
N TYR A 134 -0.09 -3.10 13.04
CA TYR A 134 1.21 -3.35 13.63
C TYR A 134 2.24 -3.39 12.51
N HIS A 135 3.13 -2.39 12.51
CA HIS A 135 4.18 -2.26 11.52
C HIS A 135 5.54 -2.46 12.19
N LEU A 136 6.36 -3.31 11.60
CA LEU A 136 7.69 -3.63 12.10
C LEU A 136 8.70 -2.58 11.62
N THR A 137 8.61 -1.38 12.19
CA THR A 137 9.45 -0.24 11.81
C THR A 137 10.90 -0.41 12.22
N ASP A 138 11.13 -1.01 13.39
CA ASP A 138 12.46 -1.25 13.93
C ASP A 138 12.48 -2.40 14.97
N LEU A 139 13.68 -2.74 15.43
CA LEU A 139 13.89 -3.79 16.44
C LEU A 139 13.19 -3.46 17.79
N LYS A 140 13.04 -2.20 18.13
CA LYS A 140 12.38 -1.78 19.38
C LYS A 140 10.88 -2.05 19.33
N ILE A 141 10.25 -1.75 18.20
CA ILE A 141 8.85 -2.07 17.95
C ILE A 141 8.65 -3.59 17.89
N PHE A 142 9.53 -4.32 17.21
CA PHE A 142 9.50 -5.78 17.19
C PHE A 142 9.50 -6.40 18.59
N LYS A 143 10.41 -5.95 19.47
CA LYS A 143 10.47 -6.43 20.87
C LYS A 143 9.17 -6.14 21.64
N LYS A 144 8.61 -4.94 21.49
CA LYS A 144 7.32 -4.60 22.12
C LYS A 144 6.16 -5.46 21.63
N LEU A 145 6.18 -5.88 20.37
CA LEU A 145 5.15 -6.76 19.80
C LEU A 145 5.26 -8.19 20.31
N GLN A 146 6.44 -8.64 20.70
CA GLN A 146 6.64 -9.96 21.30
C GLN A 146 6.06 -10.07 22.73
N ASP A 147 5.85 -8.93 23.41
CA ASP A 147 5.32 -8.85 24.77
C ASP A 147 3.79 -8.70 24.80
N LEU A 148 3.09 -8.75 23.64
CA LEU A 148 1.62 -8.73 23.53
C LEU A 148 1.03 -10.12 23.54
#